data_3cee1e0ef81669d3d870f318c60ee9c6
#
_entry.id   3cee1e0ef81669d3d870f318c60ee9c6
#
_cell.length_a   1.000
_cell.length_b   1.000
_cell.length_c   1.000
_cell.angle_alpha   90.00
_cell.angle_beta   90.00
_cell.angle_gamma   90.00
#
_symmetry.space_group_name_H-M   'P 1'
#
loop_
_entity.id
_entity.type
_entity.pdbx_description
1 polymer ?
#
loop_
_entity_poly.entity_id
_entity_poly.type
_entity_poly.pdbx_seq_one_letter_code
_entity_poly.pdbx_strand_id
1 'polypeptide(L)'
;MTMMQRLSRVNAINWNRLQDDKDLEVWNRLXSNFWLPEKVPLSNDIQSWNTLTQQEKQLTIRVFTGLTLLDTIQSSVGAPVLMEDARTPHEEAVYTNIAFMESVHARSYSSIFSTLCATRDVDDAFRWSEENPTLQMKSELILKRYRSDDPLMRKVASVFLESFLFYSGFYLPMYWSXHAKLTNTADXIRLIIRDEAVHGYYVGYKFQQALAEETPERQQEVKDYAYELLLELYDNEVRYTESLYDEVGLSEDVKKFLHYNANKALMNLGFEPLFPSSVTDVDPTIMAALSPXADENHDXFSGSGSSYVIGKAVATEDDDWAF
;
A
#
# COMPACT_ATOMS: atom_id res chain seq x y z
N MET A 1 25.68 4.90 4.31
CA MET A 1 25.77 5.31 5.73
C MET A 1 24.39 5.20 6.36
N THR A 2 24.28 4.41 7.42
CA THR A 2 22.99 4.26 8.11
C THR A 2 22.68 5.49 8.94
N MET A 3 21.44 5.58 9.40
CA MET A 3 21.03 6.66 10.27
C MET A 3 21.89 6.72 11.53
N MET A 4 22.19 5.55 12.12
CA MET A 4 23.02 5.51 13.32
C MET A 4 24.41 6.04 13.06
N GLN A 5 24.99 5.70 11.90
CA GLN A 5 26.31 6.21 11.55
C GLN A 5 26.29 7.72 11.33
N ARG A 6 25.20 8.24 10.73
CA ARG A 6 25.07 9.67 10.52
C ARG A 6 24.91 10.44 11.83
N LEU A 7 24.25 9.84 12.81
CA LEU A 7 24.04 10.53 14.08
C LEU A 7 25.34 10.71 14.84
N SER A 8 26.36 9.89 14.57
CA SER A 8 27.67 10.08 15.20
C SER A 8 28.42 11.28 14.63
N ARG A 9 27.99 11.76 13.46
CA ARG A 9 28.55 12.96 12.83
C ARG A 9 27.39 13.80 12.33
N VAL A 10 27.03 14.80 13.06
CA VAL A 10 25.84 15.59 12.74
C VAL A 10 26.10 16.45 11.51
N ASN A 11 25.46 16.11 10.41
CA ASN A 11 25.63 16.83 9.13
C ASN A 11 24.27 17.31 8.61
N ALA A 12 24.27 18.52 8.07
CA ALA A 12 23.08 19.03 7.40
C ALA A 12 22.85 18.27 6.10
N ILE A 13 21.60 18.08 5.74
CA ILE A 13 21.27 17.47 4.47
C ILE A 13 21.48 18.50 3.35
N ASN A 14 22.20 18.11 2.32
CA ASN A 14 22.51 18.99 1.19
C ASN A 14 21.77 18.50 -0.05
N TRP A 15 20.63 19.10 -0.35
CA TRP A 15 19.82 18.71 -1.49
C TRP A 15 20.45 19.10 -2.83
N ASN A 16 21.54 19.87 -2.81
CA ASN A 16 22.25 20.20 -4.05
C ASN A 16 23.30 19.17 -4.42
N ARG A 17 23.47 18.14 -3.60
CA ARG A 17 24.47 17.10 -3.86
C ARG A 17 23.87 15.75 -3.53
N LEU A 18 23.40 15.07 -4.56
CA LEU A 18 22.65 13.83 -4.44
C LEU A 18 23.47 12.64 -4.87
N GLN A 19 23.41 11.55 -4.13
CA GLN A 19 23.98 10.28 -4.61
C GLN A 19 23.06 9.60 -5.60
N ASP A 20 21.76 9.81 -5.46
CA ASP A 20 20.78 9.15 -6.30
C ASP A 20 19.68 10.15 -6.61
N ASP A 21 19.61 10.56 -7.86
CA ASP A 21 18.62 11.56 -8.29
C ASP A 21 17.19 11.07 -8.05
N LYS A 22 16.99 9.77 -7.98
CA LYS A 22 15.65 9.22 -7.72
C LYS A 22 15.10 9.70 -6.38
N ASP A 23 15.97 9.92 -5.40
CA ASP A 23 15.52 10.38 -4.09
C ASP A 23 14.83 11.74 -4.19
N LEU A 24 15.38 12.65 -4.96
CA LEU A 24 14.74 13.95 -5.12
C LEU A 24 13.49 13.85 -5.98
N GLU A 25 13.54 13.05 -7.02
CA GLU A 25 12.37 12.85 -7.89
C GLU A 25 11.18 12.34 -7.08
N VAL A 26 11.42 11.33 -6.25
CA VAL A 26 10.35 10.77 -5.45
C VAL A 26 9.90 11.73 -4.36
N TRP A 27 10.87 12.40 -3.71
CA TRP A 27 10.52 13.38 -2.68
C TRP A 27 9.60 14.45 -3.26
N ASN A 28 9.94 14.94 -4.45
CA ASN A 28 9.11 15.94 -5.11
C ASN A 28 7.74 15.41 -5.46
N ARG A 29 7.66 14.16 -5.92
CA ARG A 29 6.37 13.57 -6.24
C ARG A 29 5.49 13.47 -4.98
N LEU A 30 6.07 13.04 -3.90
CA LEU A 30 5.32 12.91 -2.66
C LEU A 30 4.86 14.27 -2.14
N UNK A 31 5.59 15.08 -2.31
CA UNK A 31 5.27 16.31 -1.89
C UNK A 31 4.19 16.87 -2.62
N SER A 32 4.24 16.73 -3.94
CA SER A 32 3.16 17.25 -4.77
C SER A 32 1.86 16.50 -4.57
N ASN A 33 1.94 15.26 -4.11
CA ASN A 33 0.75 14.46 -3.82
C ASN A 33 0.13 14.73 -2.45
N PHE A 34 0.70 15.60 -1.66
CA PHE A 34 0.22 15.86 -0.30
C PHE A 34 -1.27 16.19 -0.29
N TRP A 35 -1.97 15.60 0.68
CA TRP A 35 -3.40 15.86 0.86
C TRP A 35 -3.76 15.64 2.31
N LEU A 36 -4.91 16.18 2.70
CA LEU A 36 -5.47 15.97 4.03
C LEU A 36 -6.94 15.59 3.89
N PRO A 37 -7.46 14.78 4.83
CA PRO A 37 -8.85 14.30 4.72
C PRO A 37 -9.89 15.42 4.63
N GLU A 38 -9.60 16.58 5.23
CA GLU A 38 -10.53 17.69 5.21
C GLU A 38 -10.81 18.21 3.81
N LYS A 39 -9.96 17.88 2.84
CA LYS A 39 -10.19 18.30 1.46
C LYS A 39 -11.24 17.48 0.74
N VAL A 40 -11.65 16.35 1.29
CA VAL A 40 -12.62 15.47 0.65
C VAL A 40 -13.98 15.68 1.29
N PRO A 41 -15.03 16.00 0.49
CA PRO A 41 -16.36 16.29 1.08
C PRO A 41 -17.11 15.00 1.41
N LEU A 42 -16.70 14.33 2.47
CA LEU A 42 -17.24 13.03 2.84
C LEU A 42 -18.73 13.08 3.19
N SER A 43 -19.20 14.25 3.66
CA SER A 43 -20.61 14.34 4.03
C SER A 43 -21.55 14.16 2.83
N ASN A 44 -21.02 14.35 1.62
CA ASN A 44 -21.83 14.06 0.43
C ASN A 44 -22.17 12.58 0.28
N ASP A 45 -21.50 11.71 1.04
CA ASP A 45 -21.78 10.27 0.97
C ASP A 45 -22.81 9.82 2.00
N ILE A 46 -23.31 10.70 2.86
CA ILE A 46 -24.25 10.30 3.90
C ILE A 46 -25.48 9.66 3.29
N GLN A 47 -25.99 10.24 2.20
CA GLN A 47 -27.20 9.71 1.60
C GLN A 47 -27.00 8.30 1.07
N SER A 48 -25.90 8.05 0.34
CA SER A 48 -25.68 6.71 -0.17
C SER A 48 -25.32 5.73 0.95
N TRP A 49 -24.63 6.20 1.99
CA TRP A 49 -24.36 5.35 3.16
C TRP A 49 -25.69 4.83 3.74
N ASN A 50 -26.67 5.70 3.84
CA ASN A 50 -27.93 5.31 4.44
C ASN A 50 -28.72 4.31 3.60
N THR A 51 -28.34 4.12 2.34
CA THR A 51 -28.98 3.09 1.49
C THR A 51 -28.39 1.71 1.71
N LEU A 52 -27.25 1.61 2.38
CA LEU A 52 -26.62 0.31 2.60
C LEU A 52 -27.37 -0.47 3.66
N THR A 53 -27.41 -1.79 3.50
CA THR A 53 -27.93 -2.66 4.54
C THR A 53 -26.99 -2.65 5.75
N GLN A 54 -27.49 -3.13 6.88
CA GLN A 54 -26.64 -3.20 8.06
C GLN A 54 -25.43 -4.12 7.82
N GLN A 55 -25.64 -5.21 7.10
CA GLN A 55 -24.53 -6.10 6.74
C GLN A 55 -23.49 -5.39 5.89
N GLU A 56 -23.95 -4.61 4.91
CA GLU A 56 -23.04 -3.87 4.05
C GLU A 56 -22.27 -2.80 4.83
N LYS A 57 -22.94 -2.14 5.76
CA LYS A 57 -22.28 -1.15 6.60
C LYS A 57 -21.22 -1.80 7.47
N GLN A 58 -21.56 -2.94 8.10
CA GLN A 58 -20.59 -3.64 8.93
C GLN A 58 -19.37 -4.08 8.14
N LEU A 59 -19.59 -4.64 6.95
CA LEU A 59 -18.50 -5.04 6.09
C LEU A 59 -17.59 -3.85 5.79
N THR A 60 -18.18 -2.72 5.41
CA THR A 60 -17.41 -1.56 5.02
C THR A 60 -16.58 -1.04 6.19
N ILE A 61 -17.18 -0.97 7.37
CA ILE A 61 -16.44 -0.47 8.54
C ILE A 61 -15.31 -1.44 8.90
N ARG A 62 -15.55 -2.74 8.83
CA ARG A 62 -14.50 -3.72 9.12
C ARG A 62 -13.35 -3.65 8.12
N VAL A 63 -13.68 -3.51 6.84
CA VAL A 63 -12.65 -3.37 5.82
C VAL A 63 -11.78 -2.15 6.11
N PHE A 64 -12.41 -1.02 6.42
CA PHE A 64 -11.66 0.20 6.70
C PHE A 64 -10.88 0.11 8.00
N THR A 65 -11.40 -0.60 8.99
CA THR A 65 -10.64 -0.79 10.24
C THR A 65 -9.39 -1.62 9.99
N GLY A 66 -9.50 -2.66 9.16
CA GLY A 66 -8.33 -3.45 8.80
C GLY A 66 -7.28 -2.62 8.06
N LEU A 67 -7.73 -1.76 7.16
CA LEU A 67 -6.80 -0.87 6.47
C LEU A 67 -6.14 0.10 7.44
N THR A 68 -6.90 0.61 8.41
CA THR A 68 -6.35 1.49 9.43
C THR A 68 -5.23 0.81 10.20
N LEU A 69 -5.42 -0.45 10.55
CA LEU A 69 -4.39 -1.18 11.30
C LEU A 69 -3.09 -1.26 10.49
N LEU A 70 -3.21 -1.56 9.19
CA LEU A 70 -2.01 -1.66 8.36
C LEU A 70 -1.32 -0.31 8.20
N ASP A 71 -2.08 0.77 8.03
CA ASP A 71 -1.50 2.09 7.96
C ASP A 71 -0.81 2.47 9.27
N THR A 72 -1.39 2.07 10.39
CA THR A 72 -0.77 2.33 11.69
C THR A 72 0.56 1.61 11.81
N ILE A 73 0.61 0.35 11.39
CA ILE A 73 1.87 -0.40 11.42
C ILE A 73 2.91 0.27 10.54
N GLN A 74 2.52 0.67 9.34
CA GLN A 74 3.49 1.25 8.42
C GLN A 74 3.99 2.60 8.92
N SER A 75 3.10 3.40 9.51
CA SER A 75 3.50 4.70 10.04
C SER A 75 4.41 4.57 11.26
N SER A 76 4.06 3.67 12.17
CA SER A 76 4.70 3.61 13.49
C SER A 76 5.90 2.67 13.54
N VAL A 77 5.94 1.66 12.66
CA VAL A 77 7.02 0.66 12.68
C VAL A 77 7.74 0.60 11.35
N GLY A 78 7.01 0.41 10.25
CA GLY A 78 7.63 0.13 8.97
C GLY A 78 8.50 1.26 8.46
N ALA A 79 7.93 2.45 8.29
CA ALA A 79 8.72 3.56 7.78
C ALA A 79 9.88 3.93 8.71
N PRO A 80 9.69 3.94 10.05
CA PRO A 80 10.84 4.17 10.93
C PRO A 80 11.96 3.14 10.76
N VAL A 81 11.61 1.87 10.56
CA VAL A 81 12.65 0.86 10.33
C VAL A 81 13.37 1.13 9.01
N LEU A 82 12.63 1.50 7.97
CA LEU A 82 13.27 1.85 6.70
C LEU A 82 14.18 3.06 6.85
N MET A 83 13.81 4.01 7.70
CA MET A 83 14.69 5.15 7.97
C MET A 83 16.02 4.69 8.54
N GLU A 84 16.00 3.72 9.45
CA GLU A 84 17.26 3.20 10.03
C GLU A 84 18.13 2.57 8.96
N ASP A 85 17.53 1.98 7.94
CA ASP A 85 18.29 1.32 6.88
C ASP A 85 18.74 2.29 5.78
N ALA A 86 18.29 3.53 5.82
CA ALA A 86 18.60 4.47 4.75
C ALA A 86 20.09 4.70 4.63
N ARG A 87 20.57 4.75 3.39
CA ARG A 87 21.99 4.90 3.12
C ARG A 87 22.42 6.36 3.00
N THR A 88 21.46 7.25 2.79
CA THR A 88 21.75 8.69 2.68
C THR A 88 20.68 9.45 3.43
N PRO A 89 20.96 10.69 3.83
CA PRO A 89 19.92 11.52 4.43
C PRO A 89 18.78 11.82 3.47
N HIS A 90 19.06 11.80 2.15
CA HIS A 90 18.00 12.03 1.17
C HIS A 90 17.02 10.87 1.13
N GLU A 91 17.53 9.64 1.15
CA GLU A 91 16.66 8.48 1.23
C GLU A 91 15.84 8.52 2.52
N GLU A 92 16.50 8.84 3.64
CA GLU A 92 15.77 8.94 4.91
C GLU A 92 14.65 9.96 4.83
N ALA A 93 14.90 11.11 4.16
CA ALA A 93 13.90 12.16 4.04
C ALA A 93 12.64 11.66 3.31
N VAL A 94 12.83 10.80 2.30
CA VAL A 94 11.66 10.23 1.62
C VAL A 94 10.83 9.42 2.61
N TYR A 95 11.49 8.61 3.43
CA TYR A 95 10.75 7.78 4.40
C TYR A 95 10.03 8.62 5.45
N THR A 96 10.51 9.82 5.78
CA THR A 96 9.78 10.66 6.73
C THR A 96 8.43 11.06 6.15
N ASN A 97 8.38 11.35 4.85
CA ASN A 97 7.09 11.65 4.24
C ASN A 97 6.18 10.43 4.25
N ILE A 98 6.75 9.26 3.95
CA ILE A 98 5.95 8.03 3.95
C ILE A 98 5.35 7.82 5.34
N ALA A 99 6.17 7.95 6.41
CA ALA A 99 5.67 7.76 7.76
C ALA A 99 4.51 8.73 8.05
N PHE A 100 4.69 9.99 7.69
CA PHE A 100 3.66 10.99 7.95
C PHE A 100 2.39 10.69 7.17
N MET A 101 2.52 10.42 5.87
CA MET A 101 1.32 10.19 5.05
C MET A 101 0.59 8.92 5.46
N GLU A 102 1.29 7.91 5.98
CA GLU A 102 0.57 6.74 6.49
C GLU A 102 -0.26 7.12 7.71
N SER A 103 0.21 8.07 8.52
CA SER A 103 -0.61 8.55 9.62
C SER A 103 -1.81 9.37 9.10
N VAL A 104 -1.61 10.10 8.01
CA VAL A 104 -2.73 10.79 7.36
C VAL A 104 -3.77 9.79 6.87
N HIS A 105 -3.30 8.68 6.28
CA HIS A 105 -4.21 7.63 5.83
C HIS A 105 -5.04 7.08 6.99
N ALA A 106 -4.38 6.75 8.10
CA ALA A 106 -5.12 6.25 9.26
C ALA A 106 -6.13 7.27 9.76
N ARG A 107 -5.73 8.54 9.80
CA ARG A 107 -6.63 9.60 10.22
C ARG A 107 -7.82 9.75 9.27
N SER A 108 -7.59 9.50 7.99
CA SER A 108 -8.65 9.65 7.00
C SER A 108 -9.79 8.64 7.24
N TYR A 109 -9.46 7.45 7.71
CA TYR A 109 -10.51 6.49 8.05
C TYR A 109 -11.34 6.97 9.23
N SER A 110 -10.70 7.61 10.20
CA SER A 110 -11.44 8.21 11.30
C SER A 110 -12.40 9.30 10.81
N SER A 111 -11.98 10.06 9.81
CA SER A 111 -12.86 11.06 9.21
C SER A 111 -14.07 10.43 8.53
N ILE A 112 -13.85 9.32 7.81
CA ILE A 112 -14.96 8.58 7.21
C ILE A 112 -15.91 8.10 8.32
N PHE A 113 -15.34 7.50 9.37
CA PHE A 113 -16.17 6.93 10.44
C PHE A 113 -16.98 8.03 11.14
N SER A 114 -16.36 9.15 11.47
CA SER A 114 -17.08 10.19 12.19
C SER A 114 -18.14 10.87 11.33
N THR A 115 -17.97 10.84 10.02
CA THR A 115 -18.94 11.47 9.11
C THR A 115 -20.12 10.55 8.82
N LEU A 116 -19.87 9.24 8.65
CA LEU A 116 -20.88 8.34 8.09
C LEU A 116 -21.44 7.33 9.11
N CYS A 117 -20.68 6.95 10.12
CA CYS A 117 -20.96 5.71 10.85
C CYS A 117 -21.42 5.98 12.27
N ALA A 118 -22.24 5.07 12.80
CA ALA A 118 -22.63 5.12 14.22
C ALA A 118 -21.43 4.71 15.08
N THR A 119 -21.25 5.43 16.19
CA THR A 119 -20.12 5.16 17.09
C THR A 119 -20.07 3.72 17.56
N ARG A 120 -21.23 3.15 17.88
CA ARG A 120 -21.28 1.76 18.34
C ARG A 120 -20.71 0.81 17.29
N ASP A 121 -21.09 1.03 16.02
CA ASP A 121 -20.61 0.15 14.94
C ASP A 121 -19.11 0.26 14.78
N VAL A 122 -18.58 1.47 14.92
CA VAL A 122 -17.14 1.68 14.82
C VAL A 122 -16.42 1.00 15.98
N ASP A 123 -16.92 1.18 17.20
CA ASP A 123 -16.31 0.54 18.36
C ASP A 123 -16.32 -0.99 18.21
N ASP A 124 -17.41 -1.55 17.69
CA ASP A 124 -17.50 -2.99 17.48
C ASP A 124 -16.45 -3.44 16.46
N ALA A 125 -16.23 -2.66 15.42
CA ALA A 125 -15.25 -3.04 14.38
C ALA A 125 -13.83 -2.98 14.93
N PHE A 126 -13.53 -2.00 15.77
CA PHE A 126 -12.20 -1.95 16.38
C PHE A 126 -11.98 -3.15 17.30
N ARG A 127 -13.01 -3.55 18.05
CA ARG A 127 -12.91 -4.78 18.85
C ARG A 127 -12.72 -6.00 17.97
N TRP A 128 -13.48 -6.08 16.87
CA TRP A 128 -13.32 -7.15 15.90
C TRP A 128 -11.89 -7.21 15.37
N SER A 129 -11.29 -6.05 15.10
CA SER A 129 -9.94 -6.03 14.53
C SER A 129 -8.90 -6.58 15.49
N GLU A 130 -9.12 -6.39 16.77
CA GLU A 130 -8.20 -6.92 17.78
C GLU A 130 -8.33 -8.44 17.94
N GLU A 131 -9.46 -8.99 17.56
CA GLU A 131 -9.77 -10.40 17.79
C GLU A 131 -9.74 -11.26 16.55
N ASN A 132 -9.79 -10.65 15.36
CA ASN A 132 -9.87 -11.43 14.12
C ASN A 132 -8.55 -12.13 13.85
N PRO A 133 -8.56 -13.47 13.77
CA PRO A 133 -7.28 -14.20 13.66
C PRO A 133 -6.50 -13.91 12.39
N THR A 134 -7.18 -13.77 11.25
CA THR A 134 -6.45 -13.57 10.01
C THR A 134 -5.92 -12.14 9.89
N LEU A 135 -6.64 -11.17 10.44
CA LEU A 135 -6.11 -9.81 10.48
C LEU A 135 -4.89 -9.72 11.40
N GLN A 136 -4.97 -10.36 12.57
CA GLN A 136 -3.85 -10.39 13.48
C GLN A 136 -2.67 -11.15 12.88
N MET A 137 -2.94 -12.24 12.17
CA MET A 137 -1.86 -13.02 11.56
C MET A 137 -1.12 -12.23 10.49
N LYS A 138 -1.82 -11.50 9.62
CA LYS A 138 -1.11 -10.74 8.61
C LYS A 138 -0.26 -9.65 9.25
N SER A 139 -0.76 -9.05 10.32
CA SER A 139 -0.01 -8.03 11.05
C SER A 139 1.26 -8.63 11.66
N GLU A 140 1.14 -9.80 12.26
CA GLU A 140 2.29 -10.45 12.87
C GLU A 140 3.33 -10.86 11.84
N LEU A 141 2.89 -11.36 10.68
CA LEU A 141 3.82 -11.75 9.64
C LEU A 141 4.66 -10.57 9.19
N ILE A 142 4.04 -9.41 9.05
CA ILE A 142 4.78 -8.21 8.65
C ILE A 142 5.67 -7.71 9.78
N LEU A 143 5.13 -7.64 11.00
CA LEU A 143 5.92 -7.14 12.14
C LEU A 143 7.13 -8.00 12.39
N LYS A 144 7.00 -9.31 12.23
CA LYS A 144 8.14 -10.22 12.41
C LYS A 144 9.27 -9.86 11.44
N ARG A 145 8.91 -9.54 10.19
CA ARG A 145 9.92 -9.17 9.20
C ARG A 145 10.53 -7.82 9.50
N TYR A 146 9.73 -6.87 9.97
CA TYR A 146 10.27 -5.57 10.34
C TYR A 146 11.25 -5.67 11.51
N ARG A 147 11.07 -6.67 12.35
CA ARG A 147 11.98 -6.90 13.48
C ARG A 147 13.21 -7.72 13.11
N SER A 148 13.27 -8.22 11.89
CA SER A 148 14.45 -8.91 11.39
C SER A 148 15.65 -7.97 11.35
N ASP A 149 16.84 -8.52 11.41
CA ASP A 149 18.07 -7.74 11.31
C ASP A 149 18.48 -7.48 9.87
N ASP A 150 17.75 -8.01 8.91
CA ASP A 150 18.17 -7.99 7.50
C ASP A 150 17.43 -6.89 6.76
N PRO A 151 18.12 -5.83 6.31
CA PRO A 151 17.45 -4.75 5.59
C PRO A 151 16.73 -5.19 4.32
N LEU A 152 17.25 -6.22 3.63
CA LEU A 152 16.57 -6.70 2.43
C LEU A 152 15.24 -7.32 2.77
N MET A 153 15.18 -8.11 3.85
CA MET A 153 13.93 -8.73 4.26
C MET A 153 12.91 -7.68 4.72
N ARG A 154 13.39 -6.63 5.39
CA ARG A 154 12.49 -5.55 5.80
C ARG A 154 11.89 -4.84 4.60
N LYS A 155 12.68 -4.64 3.54
CA LYS A 155 12.17 -4.00 2.32
C LYS A 155 11.17 -4.89 1.61
N VAL A 156 11.41 -6.20 1.58
CA VAL A 156 10.44 -7.13 0.99
C VAL A 156 9.10 -7.02 1.72
N ALA A 157 9.15 -7.03 3.05
CA ALA A 157 7.92 -6.91 3.83
C ALA A 157 7.19 -5.60 3.52
N SER A 158 7.94 -4.51 3.41
CA SER A 158 7.32 -3.20 3.13
C SER A 158 6.67 -3.19 1.76
N VAL A 159 7.32 -3.74 0.75
CA VAL A 159 6.71 -3.77 -0.59
C VAL A 159 5.44 -4.62 -0.57
N PHE A 160 5.46 -5.76 0.12
CA PHE A 160 4.24 -6.58 0.18
C PHE A 160 3.13 -5.89 0.98
N LEU A 161 3.47 -5.12 2.00
CA LEU A 161 2.44 -4.36 2.70
C LEU A 161 1.85 -3.28 1.78
N GLU A 162 2.70 -2.49 1.14
CA GLU A 162 2.27 -1.34 0.36
C GLU A 162 1.61 -1.73 -0.96
N SER A 163 2.04 -2.82 -1.57
CA SER A 163 1.61 -3.18 -2.92
C SER A 163 0.66 -4.36 -2.96
N PHE A 164 0.49 -5.07 -1.86
CA PHE A 164 -0.34 -6.27 -1.86
C PHE A 164 -1.38 -6.28 -0.73
N LEU A 165 -0.93 -6.12 0.53
CA LEU A 165 -1.84 -6.38 1.66
C LEU A 165 -2.97 -5.37 1.80
N PHE A 166 -2.79 -4.16 1.30
CA PHE A 166 -3.89 -3.19 1.34
C PHE A 166 -5.03 -3.55 0.39
N TYR A 167 -4.79 -4.37 -0.61
CA TYR A 167 -5.67 -4.39 -1.78
C TYR A 167 -6.93 -5.22 -1.59
N SER A 168 -6.95 -6.19 -0.66
CA SER A 168 -8.25 -6.80 -0.34
C SER A 168 -9.22 -5.76 0.21
N GLY A 169 -8.69 -4.76 0.91
CA GLY A 169 -9.53 -3.70 1.44
C GLY A 169 -9.87 -2.63 0.42
N PHE A 170 -8.91 -2.29 -0.44
CA PHE A 170 -9.15 -1.27 -1.46
C PHE A 170 -10.23 -1.69 -2.46
N TYR A 171 -10.45 -2.99 -2.62
CA TYR A 171 -11.47 -3.48 -3.54
C TYR A 171 -12.84 -2.89 -3.21
N LEU A 172 -13.20 -2.86 -1.94
CA LEU A 172 -14.58 -2.55 -1.58
C LEU A 172 -15.00 -1.11 -1.92
N PRO A 173 -14.22 -0.08 -1.59
CA PRO A 173 -14.65 1.26 -2.01
C PRO A 173 -14.69 1.42 -3.52
N MET A 174 -13.84 0.71 -4.25
CA MET A 174 -13.93 0.73 -5.72
C MET A 174 -15.22 0.05 -6.18
N TYR A 175 -15.60 -1.04 -5.53
CA TYR A 175 -16.85 -1.72 -5.80
C TYR A 175 -18.05 -0.79 -5.54
N TRP A 176 -18.06 -0.10 -4.40
CA TRP A 176 -19.12 0.86 -4.11
C TRP A 176 -19.16 1.96 -5.16
N SER A 177 -18.04 2.47 -5.53
CA SER A 177 -17.96 3.51 -6.55
C SER A 177 -18.58 3.07 -7.88
N UNK A 178 -18.31 2.01 -8.10
CA UNK A 178 -18.79 1.48 -9.16
C UNK A 178 -20.18 1.30 -9.16
N HIS A 179 -20.79 1.26 -8.18
CA HIS A 179 -22.25 1.15 -8.02
C HIS A 179 -22.86 2.50 -7.65
N ALA A 180 -22.11 3.57 -7.88
CA ALA A 180 -22.54 4.94 -7.60
C ALA A 180 -22.84 5.17 -6.12
N LYS A 181 -22.13 4.49 -5.25
CA LYS A 181 -22.26 4.68 -3.82
C LYS A 181 -20.92 5.07 -3.22
N LEU A 182 -20.95 5.90 -2.16
CA LEU A 182 -19.76 6.31 -1.42
C LEU A 182 -18.68 6.85 -2.35
N THR A 183 -19.09 7.65 -3.32
CA THR A 183 -18.15 8.08 -4.35
C THR A 183 -17.11 9.06 -3.81
N ASN A 184 -17.46 9.84 -2.80
CA ASN A 184 -16.46 10.72 -2.19
C ASN A 184 -15.50 9.94 -1.30
N THR A 185 -16.01 8.93 -0.62
CA THR A 185 -15.16 8.01 0.12
C THR A 185 -14.19 7.32 -0.83
N ALA A 186 -14.68 6.88 -1.98
CA ALA A 186 -13.80 6.27 -2.99
C ALA A 186 -12.71 7.23 -3.43
N ASP A 187 -13.02 8.51 -3.55
CA ASP A 187 -12.00 9.50 -3.85
C ASP A 187 -10.90 9.54 -2.78
N UNK A 188 -11.21 9.42 -1.43
CA UNK A 188 -10.41 9.34 -0.47
C UNK A 188 -9.55 8.37 -0.62
N ILE A 189 -10.06 7.18 -0.98
CA ILE A 189 -9.27 5.97 -1.09
C ILE A 189 -8.32 6.05 -2.29
N ARG A 190 -8.76 6.64 -3.37
CA ARG A 190 -7.88 6.80 -4.53
C ARG A 190 -6.64 7.64 -4.20
N LEU A 191 -6.78 8.63 -3.32
CA LEU A 191 -5.60 9.40 -2.89
C LEU A 191 -4.65 8.51 -2.09
N ILE A 192 -5.20 7.61 -1.28
CA ILE A 192 -4.38 6.65 -0.56
C ILE A 192 -3.68 5.72 -1.54
N ILE A 193 -4.41 5.19 -2.51
CA ILE A 193 -3.84 4.27 -3.50
C ILE A 193 -2.72 4.97 -4.27
N ARG A 194 -2.91 6.23 -4.62
CA ARG A 194 -1.87 6.99 -5.32
C ARG A 194 -0.59 7.06 -4.49
N ASP A 195 -0.73 7.30 -3.19
CA ASP A 195 0.43 7.31 -2.30
C ASP A 195 1.08 5.94 -2.23
N GLU A 196 0.26 4.89 -2.07
CA GLU A 196 0.82 3.55 -1.91
C GLU A 196 1.56 3.10 -3.15
N ALA A 197 1.11 3.53 -4.33
CA ALA A 197 1.81 3.18 -5.57
C ALA A 197 3.24 3.74 -5.57
N VAL A 198 3.40 4.97 -5.12
CA VAL A 198 4.74 5.57 -5.05
C VAL A 198 5.57 4.89 -3.97
N HIS A 199 4.97 4.61 -2.81
CA HIS A 199 5.69 3.96 -1.72
C HIS A 199 6.22 2.59 -2.15
N GLY A 200 5.36 1.78 -2.75
CA GLY A 200 5.78 0.45 -3.19
C GLY A 200 6.86 0.51 -4.24
N TYR A 201 6.72 1.43 -5.18
CA TYR A 201 7.73 1.63 -6.21
C TYR A 201 9.09 2.00 -5.61
N TYR A 202 9.09 2.98 -4.70
CA TYR A 202 10.36 3.49 -4.18
C TYR A 202 11.09 2.46 -3.33
N VAL A 203 10.36 1.79 -2.43
CA VAL A 203 11.01 0.78 -1.61
C VAL A 203 11.50 -0.38 -2.48
N GLY A 204 10.72 -0.74 -3.51
CA GLY A 204 11.15 -1.76 -4.46
C GLY A 204 12.40 -1.34 -5.19
N TYR A 205 12.48 -0.07 -5.58
CA TYR A 205 13.67 0.47 -6.23
C TYR A 205 14.90 0.32 -5.32
N LYS A 206 14.77 0.73 -4.07
CA LYS A 206 15.88 0.61 -3.14
C LYS A 206 16.24 -0.85 -2.84
N PHE A 207 15.22 -1.71 -2.80
CA PHE A 207 15.46 -3.13 -2.65
C PHE A 207 16.30 -3.66 -3.82
N GLN A 208 15.92 -3.31 -5.04
CA GLN A 208 16.64 -3.82 -6.22
C GLN A 208 18.08 -3.33 -6.22
N GLN A 209 18.31 -2.06 -5.84
CA GLN A 209 19.68 -1.55 -5.76
C GLN A 209 20.51 -2.35 -4.75
N ALA A 210 19.93 -2.59 -3.58
CA ALA A 210 20.66 -3.31 -2.53
C ALA A 210 20.89 -4.76 -2.93
N LEU A 211 19.90 -5.39 -3.55
CA LEU A 211 20.04 -6.79 -3.96
C LEU A 211 21.15 -6.94 -5.02
N ALA A 212 21.27 -5.99 -5.91
CA ALA A 212 22.27 -6.07 -6.98
C ALA A 212 23.70 -6.09 -6.43
N GLU A 213 23.91 -5.62 -5.21
CA GLU A 213 25.22 -5.61 -4.59
C GLU A 213 25.58 -6.94 -3.94
N GLU A 214 24.64 -7.86 -3.86
CA GLU A 214 24.85 -9.12 -3.15
C GLU A 214 25.44 -10.17 -4.08
N THR A 215 25.98 -11.24 -3.48
CA THR A 215 26.45 -12.37 -4.27
C THR A 215 25.28 -13.05 -4.97
N PRO A 216 25.56 -13.79 -6.06
CA PRO A 216 24.47 -14.54 -6.70
C PRO A 216 23.74 -15.50 -5.76
N GLU A 217 24.50 -16.12 -4.83
CA GLU A 217 23.89 -17.05 -3.86
C GLU A 217 22.93 -16.30 -2.94
N ARG A 218 23.35 -15.12 -2.47
CA ARG A 218 22.49 -14.34 -1.59
C ARG A 218 21.27 -13.81 -2.35
N GLN A 219 21.47 -13.40 -3.60
CA GLN A 219 20.36 -12.93 -4.42
C GLN A 219 19.30 -14.02 -4.54
N GLN A 220 19.72 -15.26 -4.78
CA GLN A 220 18.78 -16.36 -4.91
C GLN A 220 18.08 -16.64 -3.57
N GLU A 221 18.82 -16.57 -2.48
CA GLU A 221 18.26 -16.79 -1.15
C GLU A 221 17.16 -15.76 -0.85
N VAL A 222 17.43 -14.49 -1.16
CA VAL A 222 16.46 -13.44 -0.91
C VAL A 222 15.24 -13.61 -1.81
N LYS A 223 15.46 -13.98 -3.06
CA LYS A 223 14.35 -14.22 -3.98
C LYS A 223 13.46 -15.35 -3.48
N ASP A 224 14.08 -16.46 -3.05
CA ASP A 224 13.30 -17.59 -2.52
C ASP A 224 12.51 -17.16 -1.29
N TYR A 225 13.14 -16.38 -0.42
CA TYR A 225 12.48 -15.87 0.77
C TYR A 225 11.26 -15.03 0.39
N ALA A 226 11.42 -14.15 -0.61
CA ALA A 226 10.31 -13.27 -1.00
C ALA A 226 9.11 -14.08 -1.49
N TYR A 227 9.36 -15.10 -2.33
CA TYR A 227 8.24 -15.94 -2.80
C TYR A 227 7.61 -16.72 -1.66
N GLU A 228 8.43 -17.24 -0.74
CA GLU A 228 7.88 -17.96 0.41
C GLU A 228 7.01 -17.04 1.27
N LEU A 229 7.49 -15.83 1.53
CA LEU A 229 6.70 -14.89 2.33
C LEU A 229 5.41 -14.53 1.60
N LEU A 230 5.48 -14.27 0.30
CA LEU A 230 4.29 -13.94 -0.44
C LEU A 230 3.25 -15.06 -0.36
N LEU A 231 3.69 -16.30 -0.51
CA LEU A 231 2.75 -17.43 -0.45
C LEU A 231 2.13 -17.54 0.93
N GLU A 232 2.91 -17.31 1.98
CA GLU A 232 2.38 -17.35 3.33
C GLU A 232 1.35 -16.23 3.55
N LEU A 233 1.70 -15.02 3.11
CA LEU A 233 0.76 -13.90 3.19
C LEU A 233 -0.49 -14.16 2.36
N TYR A 234 -0.31 -14.73 1.18
CA TYR A 234 -1.42 -15.01 0.29
C TYR A 234 -2.41 -16.00 0.90
N ASP A 235 -1.89 -17.09 1.48
CA ASP A 235 -2.77 -18.07 2.11
C ASP A 235 -3.63 -17.42 3.18
N ASN A 236 -3.02 -16.58 3.99
CA ASN A 236 -3.76 -15.89 5.04
C ASN A 236 -4.74 -14.87 4.47
N GLU A 237 -4.31 -14.18 3.39
CA GLU A 237 -5.15 -13.15 2.79
C GLU A 237 -6.39 -13.74 2.13
N VAL A 238 -6.28 -14.94 1.58
CA VAL A 238 -7.45 -15.63 1.05
C VAL A 238 -8.45 -15.90 2.16
N ARG A 239 -7.97 -16.39 3.31
CA ARG A 239 -8.88 -16.65 4.43
C ARG A 239 -9.49 -15.36 4.95
N TYR A 240 -8.70 -14.28 5.03
CA TYR A 240 -9.22 -12.98 5.44
C TYR A 240 -10.31 -12.52 4.48
N THR A 241 -10.04 -12.63 3.18
CA THR A 241 -11.00 -12.25 2.16
C THR A 241 -12.31 -13.03 2.31
N GLU A 242 -12.21 -14.35 2.48
CA GLU A 242 -13.42 -15.16 2.61
C GLU A 242 -14.21 -14.79 3.86
N SER A 243 -13.53 -14.50 4.97
CA SER A 243 -14.22 -14.14 6.19
C SER A 243 -15.00 -12.82 6.06
N LEU A 244 -14.54 -11.92 5.21
CA LEU A 244 -15.20 -10.64 5.01
C LEU A 244 -16.23 -10.68 3.89
N TYR A 245 -15.90 -11.31 2.77
CA TYR A 245 -16.63 -11.10 1.53
C TYR A 245 -17.52 -12.26 1.11
N ASP A 246 -17.41 -13.44 1.74
CA ASP A 246 -18.24 -14.58 1.31
C ASP A 246 -19.73 -14.25 1.40
N GLU A 247 -20.15 -13.61 2.46
CA GLU A 247 -21.58 -13.37 2.69
C GLU A 247 -22.18 -12.45 1.64
N VAL A 248 -21.36 -11.60 1.02
CA VAL A 248 -21.88 -10.69 -0.01
C VAL A 248 -21.52 -11.15 -1.42
N GLY A 249 -20.93 -12.35 -1.53
CA GLY A 249 -20.68 -12.95 -2.84
C GLY A 249 -19.55 -12.33 -3.62
N LEU A 250 -18.61 -11.67 -2.97
CA LEU A 250 -17.54 -10.96 -3.67
C LEU A 250 -16.18 -11.63 -3.58
N SER A 251 -16.06 -12.74 -2.85
CA SER A 251 -14.74 -13.32 -2.57
C SER A 251 -13.96 -13.66 -3.83
N GLU A 252 -14.61 -14.25 -4.83
CA GLU A 252 -13.87 -14.65 -6.03
C GLU A 252 -13.32 -13.45 -6.79
N ASP A 253 -14.10 -12.38 -6.87
CA ASP A 253 -13.61 -11.18 -7.53
C ASP A 253 -12.47 -10.54 -6.74
N VAL A 254 -12.56 -10.52 -5.41
CA VAL A 254 -11.48 -9.98 -4.59
C VAL A 254 -10.22 -10.82 -4.78
N LYS A 255 -10.34 -12.15 -4.87
CA LYS A 255 -9.17 -13.00 -5.07
C LYS A 255 -8.45 -12.68 -6.37
N LYS A 256 -9.20 -12.42 -7.44
CA LYS A 256 -8.55 -12.02 -8.69
C LYS A 256 -7.77 -10.72 -8.51
N PHE A 257 -8.34 -9.79 -7.75
CA PHE A 257 -7.66 -8.53 -7.45
C PHE A 257 -6.40 -8.77 -6.63
N LEU A 258 -6.45 -9.71 -5.69
CA LEU A 258 -5.26 -10.10 -4.94
C LEU A 258 -4.17 -10.66 -5.86
N HIS A 259 -4.56 -11.54 -6.80
CA HIS A 259 -3.58 -12.12 -7.71
C HIS A 259 -2.89 -11.04 -8.54
N TYR A 260 -3.68 -10.11 -9.06
CA TYR A 260 -3.17 -9.02 -9.87
C TYR A 260 -2.16 -8.19 -9.08
N ASN A 261 -2.52 -7.85 -7.85
CA ASN A 261 -1.65 -6.99 -7.04
C ASN A 261 -0.45 -7.74 -6.48
N ALA A 262 -0.56 -9.04 -6.22
CA ALA A 262 0.60 -9.83 -5.85
C ALA A 262 1.64 -9.81 -6.97
N ASN A 263 1.19 -9.95 -8.21
CA ASN A 263 2.10 -9.85 -9.35
C ASN A 263 2.77 -8.49 -9.41
N LYS A 264 2.02 -7.43 -9.18
CA LYS A 264 2.60 -6.08 -9.20
C LYS A 264 3.62 -5.90 -8.08
N ALA A 265 3.34 -6.46 -6.91
CA ALA A 265 4.30 -6.38 -5.80
C ALA A 265 5.60 -7.09 -6.16
N LEU A 266 5.49 -8.29 -6.75
CA LEU A 266 6.70 -8.99 -7.19
C LEU A 266 7.47 -8.18 -8.22
N MET A 267 6.77 -7.55 -9.15
CA MET A 267 7.43 -6.76 -10.17
C MET A 267 8.11 -5.53 -9.58
N ASN A 268 7.53 -4.94 -8.53
CA ASN A 268 8.21 -3.85 -7.82
C ASN A 268 9.53 -4.32 -7.21
N LEU A 269 9.62 -5.59 -6.84
CA LEU A 269 10.88 -6.16 -6.33
C LEU A 269 11.82 -6.61 -7.44
N GLY A 270 11.39 -6.50 -8.70
CA GLY A 270 12.20 -6.97 -9.83
C GLY A 270 12.08 -8.46 -10.09
N PHE A 271 11.03 -9.10 -9.58
CA PHE A 271 10.82 -10.54 -9.72
C PHE A 271 9.68 -10.83 -10.67
N GLU A 272 9.68 -12.06 -11.22
CA GLU A 272 8.65 -12.48 -12.14
C GLU A 272 7.29 -12.64 -11.48
N PRO A 273 6.22 -12.31 -12.20
CA PRO A 273 4.88 -12.54 -11.67
C PRO A 273 4.63 -14.01 -11.36
N LEU A 274 3.77 -14.26 -10.38
CA LEU A 274 3.45 -15.61 -9.94
C LEU A 274 2.16 -16.14 -10.56
N PHE A 275 1.15 -15.30 -10.72
CA PHE A 275 -0.18 -15.71 -11.11
C PHE A 275 -0.40 -15.49 -12.61
N PRO A 276 -0.93 -16.50 -13.33
CA PRO A 276 -1.15 -16.35 -14.76
C PRO A 276 -2.34 -15.44 -15.07
N SER A 277 -2.41 -14.98 -16.31
CA SER A 277 -3.46 -14.08 -16.72
C SER A 277 -4.86 -14.65 -16.56
N SER A 278 -4.98 -15.98 -16.57
CA SER A 278 -6.29 -16.61 -16.40
C SER A 278 -6.92 -16.35 -15.05
N VAL A 279 -6.12 -15.99 -14.03
CA VAL A 279 -6.65 -15.74 -12.69
C VAL A 279 -6.39 -14.32 -12.22
N THR A 280 -5.91 -13.44 -13.10
CA THR A 280 -5.70 -12.02 -12.77
C THR A 280 -6.61 -11.10 -13.58
N ASP A 281 -7.69 -11.65 -14.15
CA ASP A 281 -8.62 -10.90 -14.99
C ASP A 281 -9.63 -10.17 -14.11
N VAL A 282 -9.16 -9.09 -13.52
CA VAL A 282 -9.97 -8.26 -12.62
C VAL A 282 -11.12 -7.64 -13.41
N ASP A 283 -12.28 -7.55 -12.76
CA ASP A 283 -13.45 -6.89 -13.34
C ASP A 283 -13.04 -5.53 -13.91
N PRO A 284 -13.34 -5.28 -15.20
CA PRO A 284 -12.97 -4.00 -15.80
C PRO A 284 -13.55 -2.79 -15.09
N THR A 285 -14.71 -2.91 -14.45
CA THR A 285 -15.28 -1.76 -13.75
C THR A 285 -14.45 -1.41 -12.51
N ILE A 286 -13.87 -2.42 -11.86
CA ILE A 286 -12.98 -2.17 -10.73
C ILE A 286 -11.70 -1.49 -11.21
N MET A 287 -11.12 -1.98 -12.30
CA MET A 287 -9.91 -1.37 -12.84
C MET A 287 -10.17 0.07 -13.26
N ALA A 288 -11.31 0.33 -13.85
CA ALA A 288 -11.66 1.70 -14.23
C ALA A 288 -11.86 2.60 -13.00
N ALA A 289 -12.41 2.04 -11.93
CA ALA A 289 -12.63 2.83 -10.71
C ALA A 289 -11.32 3.24 -10.05
N LEU A 290 -10.28 2.43 -10.23
CA LEU A 290 -8.99 2.75 -9.59
C LEU A 290 -8.38 4.05 -10.11
N SER A 291 -8.60 4.41 -11.38
CA SER A 291 -7.95 5.58 -11.94
C SER A 291 -8.90 6.37 -12.83
N PRO A 292 -10.01 6.90 -12.29
CA PRO A 292 -10.93 7.69 -13.10
C PRO A 292 -10.37 9.02 -13.61
N UNK A 293 -9.54 9.22 -12.94
CA UNK A 293 -9.05 10.43 -13.21
C UNK A 293 -8.07 10.47 -14.21
N ALA A 294 -7.65 9.51 -14.55
CA ALA A 294 -6.58 9.41 -15.52
C ALA A 294 -7.03 9.93 -16.89
N ASP A 295 -8.25 9.64 -17.22
CA ASP A 295 -8.78 10.11 -18.50
C ASP A 295 -8.86 11.62 -18.56
N GLU A 296 -9.05 12.26 -17.42
CA GLU A 296 -9.28 13.69 -17.39
C GLU A 296 -8.01 14.50 -17.38
N ASN A 297 -7.03 14.07 -16.58
CA ASN A 297 -5.87 14.92 -16.36
C ASN A 297 -4.57 14.29 -16.80
N HIS A 298 -4.63 13.09 -17.30
CA HIS A 298 -3.43 12.41 -17.83
C HIS A 298 -2.35 12.28 -16.79
N ASP A 299 -2.76 12.14 -15.58
CA ASP A 299 -1.83 11.95 -14.51
C ASP A 299 -1.12 10.61 -14.70
N UNK A 300 -0.19 10.63 -14.44
CA UNK A 300 0.48 9.72 -14.36
C UNK A 300 0.22 8.55 -13.82
N PHE A 301 -0.38 8.68 -13.25
CA PHE A 301 -0.88 7.49 -12.60
C PHE A 301 -1.98 6.87 -13.43
N SER A 302 -1.67 6.68 -14.69
CA SER A 302 -2.68 6.25 -15.65
C SER A 302 -3.11 4.81 -15.48
N GLY A 303 -2.50 4.07 -14.59
CA GLY A 303 -2.84 2.67 -14.43
C GLY A 303 -2.26 1.79 -15.50
N SER A 304 -1.22 2.25 -16.18
CA SER A 304 -0.58 1.43 -17.19
C SER A 304 -0.09 0.12 -16.62
N GLY A 305 0.12 0.09 -15.33
CA GLY A 305 0.57 -1.12 -14.68
C GLY A 305 1.98 -1.51 -15.01
N SER A 306 2.74 -0.60 -15.60
CA SER A 306 4.11 -0.93 -15.93
C SER A 306 4.88 -1.21 -14.66
N SER A 307 5.66 -2.25 -14.69
CA SER A 307 6.58 -2.54 -13.62
C SER A 307 7.91 -1.90 -13.96
N TYR A 308 8.67 -1.61 -12.93
CA TYR A 308 9.95 -0.98 -13.09
C TYR A 308 11.05 -1.95 -12.70
N VAL A 309 11.96 -2.21 -13.63
CA VAL A 309 13.12 -3.04 -13.37
C VAL A 309 14.34 -2.17 -13.43
N ILE A 310 15.09 -2.15 -12.35
CA ILE A 310 16.16 -1.17 -12.19
C ILE A 310 17.34 -1.39 -13.13
N GLY A 311 17.54 -2.59 -13.62
CA GLY A 311 18.64 -2.83 -14.51
C GLY A 311 18.67 -1.91 -15.72
N LYS A 312 17.59 -1.21 -16.02
CA LYS A 312 17.52 -0.28 -17.13
C LYS A 312 17.74 1.14 -16.64
N ALA A 313 18.60 1.86 -17.30
CA ALA A 313 18.92 3.22 -16.91
C ALA A 313 17.95 4.18 -17.60
N VAL A 314 16.74 4.25 -17.10
CA VAL A 314 15.73 5.15 -17.66
C VAL A 314 15.21 6.08 -16.59
N ALA A 315 14.84 7.29 -17.01
CA ALA A 315 14.22 8.23 -16.10
C ALA A 315 12.84 7.71 -15.70
N THR A 316 12.46 8.05 -14.50
CA THR A 316 11.13 7.68 -14.03
C THR A 316 10.09 8.51 -14.75
N GLU A 317 9.15 7.85 -15.37
CA GLU A 317 8.00 8.50 -15.97
C GLU A 317 6.80 8.32 -15.05
N ASP A 318 5.78 9.11 -15.30
CA ASP A 318 4.56 8.97 -14.50
C ASP A 318 4.00 7.56 -14.57
N ASP A 319 4.13 6.91 -15.74
CA ASP A 319 3.62 5.54 -15.90
C ASP A 319 4.32 4.54 -15.01
N ASP A 320 5.57 4.80 -14.64
CA ASP A 320 6.30 3.87 -13.77
C ASP A 320 5.70 3.76 -12.39
N TRP A 321 4.87 4.73 -12.02
CA TRP A 321 4.24 4.79 -10.70
C TRP A 321 2.84 4.20 -10.71
N ALA A 322 2.38 3.70 -11.86
CA ALA A 322 1.01 3.25 -12.00
C ALA A 322 0.74 2.02 -11.12
N PHE A 323 -0.48 1.92 -10.64
CA PHE A 323 -0.92 0.79 -9.85
C PHE A 323 -1.85 -0.10 -10.67
#